data_8bae7518dd7a21f78436a08a13444560
#
_entry.id   8bae7518dd7a21f78436a08a13444560
#
_cell.length_a   1.000
_cell.length_b   1.000
_cell.length_c   1.000
_cell.angle_alpha   90.00
_cell.angle_beta   90.00
_cell.angle_gamma   90.00
#
_symmetry.space_group_name_H-M   'P 1'
#
loop_
_entity.id
_entity.type
_entity.pdbx_description
1 polymer ?
#
loop_
_entity_poly.entity_id
_entity_poly.type
_entity_poly.pdbx_seq_one_letter_code
_entity_poly.pdbx_strand_id
1 'polypeptide(L)'
;AVPAEGGAISIDYEVKNPVEGKRLSAQSDDAWVKELTVGDEAVTARLEKNLLADPRTATVTLRYDGAEAVKVSVVQEGYLPFLIQVADITMSDARITVYPEEEGMYIAAVDFAEGFDAQKIAAENKAIFAEHAAAEQKTLAEFIAGYAYKGEQTFHPSRLSPKSDYVVYAYGVDAEGNATTDVIVEPFKSLPVEPGPMVDCKIDIVAENLTSTSVKVVFNPSDPTVQYFYTMLDQAGYEDISKDWPGYIYEYMGSQLT
;
A
#
# COMPACT_ATOMS: atom_id res chain seq x y z
N ALA A 1 21.09 -9.33 11.02
CA ALA A 1 20.33 -9.89 9.90
C ALA A 1 21.16 -9.78 8.62
N VAL A 2 20.90 -10.64 7.67
CA VAL A 2 21.54 -10.63 6.34
C VAL A 2 20.56 -9.94 5.38
N PRO A 3 21.04 -9.11 4.43
CA PRO A 3 20.16 -8.47 3.45
C PRO A 3 19.33 -9.48 2.64
N ALA A 4 18.18 -9.03 2.11
CA ALA A 4 17.26 -9.86 1.32
C ALA A 4 17.91 -10.47 0.07
N GLU A 5 18.85 -9.77 -0.55
CA GLU A 5 19.61 -10.24 -1.74
C GLU A 5 20.41 -11.53 -1.47
N GLY A 6 20.62 -11.85 -0.20
CA GLY A 6 21.40 -12.99 0.19
C GLY A 6 22.90 -12.81 -0.04
N GLY A 7 23.55 -13.86 -0.54
CA GLY A 7 24.98 -13.85 -0.79
C GLY A 7 25.76 -14.73 0.19
N ALA A 8 27.09 -14.56 0.23
CA ALA A 8 27.94 -15.36 1.09
C ALA A 8 27.86 -14.90 2.55
N ILE A 9 27.79 -15.86 3.47
CA ILE A 9 27.85 -15.63 4.91
C ILE A 9 28.97 -16.45 5.53
N SER A 10 29.46 -16.01 6.69
CA SER A 10 30.43 -16.72 7.53
C SER A 10 29.92 -16.85 8.95
N ILE A 11 30.04 -18.02 9.53
CA ILE A 11 29.71 -18.32 10.93
C ILE A 11 31.01 -18.79 11.57
N ASP A 12 31.66 -17.92 12.33
CA ASP A 12 32.91 -18.25 13.01
C ASP A 12 32.62 -19.22 14.15
N TYR A 13 33.56 -20.17 14.34
CA TYR A 13 33.49 -21.14 15.43
C TYR A 13 34.85 -21.45 16.04
N GLU A 14 34.84 -21.92 17.25
CA GLU A 14 36.02 -22.43 17.95
C GLU A 14 35.69 -23.79 18.58
N VAL A 15 36.53 -24.80 18.34
CA VAL A 15 36.45 -26.08 19.05
C VAL A 15 37.43 -26.06 20.23
N LYS A 16 36.88 -25.95 21.45
CA LYS A 16 37.67 -26.05 22.68
C LYS A 16 38.08 -27.52 22.94
N ASN A 17 39.38 -27.77 23.11
CA ASN A 17 39.94 -29.09 23.30
C ASN A 17 39.68 -30.03 22.11
N PRO A 18 40.17 -29.72 20.90
CA PRO A 18 39.97 -30.56 19.72
C PRO A 18 40.60 -31.94 19.92
N VAL A 19 39.94 -32.96 19.41
CA VAL A 19 40.39 -34.36 19.42
C VAL A 19 40.94 -34.67 18.04
N GLU A 20 42.14 -35.25 18.00
CA GLU A 20 42.79 -35.64 16.73
C GLU A 20 41.91 -36.59 15.91
N GLY A 21 41.79 -36.32 14.62
CA GLY A 21 40.99 -37.10 13.68
C GLY A 21 39.50 -36.80 13.68
N LYS A 22 38.97 -35.97 14.61
CA LYS A 22 37.56 -35.51 14.61
C LYS A 22 37.41 -34.18 13.91
N ARG A 23 36.29 -34.00 13.19
CA ARG A 23 35.99 -32.79 12.43
C ARG A 23 34.62 -32.28 12.75
N LEU A 24 34.47 -30.97 12.65
CA LEU A 24 33.13 -30.33 12.69
C LEU A 24 32.37 -30.67 11.41
N SER A 25 31.08 -30.84 11.54
CA SER A 25 30.14 -30.88 10.42
C SER A 25 29.05 -29.81 10.62
N ALA A 26 28.52 -29.30 9.53
CA ALA A 26 27.44 -28.34 9.55
C ALA A 26 26.32 -28.80 8.60
N GLN A 27 25.08 -28.58 8.97
CA GLN A 27 23.92 -28.82 8.11
C GLN A 27 22.84 -27.78 8.34
N SER A 28 22.02 -27.52 7.32
CA SER A 28 20.77 -26.81 7.42
C SER A 28 19.71 -27.55 6.62
N ASP A 29 18.48 -27.60 7.13
CA ASP A 29 17.33 -28.18 6.44
C ASP A 29 16.60 -27.14 5.57
N ASP A 30 17.01 -25.87 5.68
CA ASP A 30 16.42 -24.77 4.93
C ASP A 30 16.96 -24.74 3.49
N ALA A 31 16.05 -24.94 2.52
CA ALA A 31 16.38 -25.12 1.11
C ALA A 31 17.10 -23.91 0.46
N TRP A 32 16.98 -22.73 1.05
CA TRP A 32 17.59 -21.49 0.57
C TRP A 32 19.01 -21.24 1.12
N VAL A 33 19.50 -22.10 2.03
CA VAL A 33 20.89 -22.15 2.48
C VAL A 33 21.66 -23.11 1.59
N LYS A 34 22.55 -22.59 0.75
CA LYS A 34 23.33 -23.36 -0.24
C LYS A 34 24.79 -23.38 0.10
N GLU A 35 25.53 -24.27 -0.54
CA GLU A 35 27.00 -24.33 -0.51
C GLU A 35 27.59 -24.30 0.90
N LEU A 36 26.89 -24.97 1.86
CA LEU A 36 27.33 -25.03 3.25
C LEU A 36 28.67 -25.81 3.35
N THR A 37 29.74 -25.13 3.76
CA THR A 37 31.10 -25.69 3.81
C THR A 37 31.75 -25.37 5.15
N VAL A 38 32.42 -26.35 5.72
CA VAL A 38 33.18 -26.21 6.98
C VAL A 38 34.62 -25.96 6.65
N GLY A 39 35.16 -24.77 6.99
CA GLY A 39 36.57 -24.41 6.98
C GLY A 39 37.22 -24.66 8.34
N ASP A 40 38.45 -24.21 8.52
CA ASP A 40 39.21 -24.45 9.77
C ASP A 40 38.72 -23.55 10.94
N GLU A 41 38.23 -22.34 10.65
CA GLU A 41 37.81 -21.34 11.66
C GLU A 41 36.37 -20.89 11.48
N ALA A 42 35.77 -21.17 10.32
CA ALA A 42 34.42 -20.73 10.01
C ALA A 42 33.64 -21.73 9.15
N VAL A 43 32.33 -21.71 9.32
CA VAL A 43 31.40 -22.34 8.40
C VAL A 43 30.90 -21.25 7.44
N THR A 44 31.06 -21.49 6.14
CA THR A 44 30.54 -20.59 5.11
C THR A 44 29.30 -21.18 4.45
N ALA A 45 28.41 -20.32 4.02
CA ALA A 45 27.25 -20.70 3.22
C ALA A 45 26.90 -19.58 2.25
N ARG A 46 26.10 -19.90 1.25
CA ARG A 46 25.47 -18.94 0.35
C ARG A 46 23.97 -18.95 0.56
N LEU A 47 23.40 -17.79 0.82
CA LEU A 47 21.98 -17.62 0.93
C LEU A 47 21.38 -17.20 -0.41
N GLU A 48 20.29 -17.83 -0.81
CA GLU A 48 19.50 -17.37 -1.96
C GLU A 48 18.74 -16.10 -1.60
N LYS A 49 18.41 -15.26 -2.61
CA LYS A 49 17.58 -14.06 -2.44
C LYS A 49 16.25 -14.43 -1.75
N ASN A 50 15.87 -13.66 -0.75
CA ASN A 50 14.52 -13.74 -0.19
C ASN A 50 13.59 -12.91 -1.09
N LEU A 51 12.65 -13.54 -1.74
CA LEU A 51 11.69 -12.85 -2.62
C LEU A 51 10.38 -12.48 -1.91
N LEU A 52 10.27 -12.78 -0.60
CA LEU A 52 9.09 -12.49 0.20
C LEU A 52 9.30 -11.18 0.96
N ALA A 53 8.23 -10.43 1.18
CA ALA A 53 8.26 -9.20 1.98
C ALA A 53 8.62 -9.47 3.45
N ASP A 54 8.32 -10.66 3.95
CA ASP A 54 8.62 -11.04 5.33
C ASP A 54 10.07 -11.56 5.48
N PRO A 55 10.75 -11.21 6.60
CA PRO A 55 12.03 -11.82 6.96
C PRO A 55 11.89 -13.34 7.14
N ARG A 56 12.94 -14.08 6.81
CA ARG A 56 12.98 -15.52 7.02
C ARG A 56 14.17 -15.92 7.88
N THR A 57 14.04 -17.06 8.54
CA THR A 57 15.05 -17.56 9.47
C THR A 57 15.43 -18.98 9.11
N ALA A 58 16.75 -19.26 9.00
CA ALA A 58 17.30 -20.60 8.88
C ALA A 58 18.00 -21.02 10.16
N THR A 59 18.08 -22.33 10.38
CA THR A 59 18.90 -22.91 11.43
C THR A 59 20.07 -23.67 10.82
N VAL A 60 21.29 -23.24 11.14
CA VAL A 60 22.51 -23.98 10.84
C VAL A 60 22.91 -24.76 12.09
N THR A 61 22.93 -26.07 11.99
CA THR A 61 23.31 -26.98 13.10
C THR A 61 24.78 -27.42 12.92
N LEU A 62 25.61 -27.08 13.90
CA LEU A 62 27.00 -27.46 13.98
C LEU A 62 27.11 -28.71 14.88
N ARG A 63 27.80 -29.74 14.43
CA ARG A 63 28.04 -30.99 15.17
C ARG A 63 29.52 -31.33 15.22
N TYR A 64 30.00 -31.58 16.42
CA TYR A 64 31.35 -32.14 16.66
C TYR A 64 31.23 -33.40 17.50
N ASP A 65 31.91 -34.44 17.11
CA ASP A 65 31.80 -35.76 17.73
C ASP A 65 32.19 -35.75 19.21
N GLY A 66 31.27 -36.07 20.08
CA GLY A 66 31.44 -36.04 21.54
C GLY A 66 31.06 -34.73 22.20
N ALA A 67 30.50 -33.77 21.45
CA ALA A 67 29.91 -32.52 21.97
C ALA A 67 28.44 -32.41 21.63
N GLU A 68 27.71 -31.58 22.38
CA GLU A 68 26.35 -31.22 22.03
C GLU A 68 26.30 -30.39 20.73
N ALA A 69 25.28 -30.61 19.95
CA ALA A 69 25.09 -29.84 18.71
C ALA A 69 24.75 -28.37 19.02
N VAL A 70 25.38 -27.44 18.33
CA VAL A 70 25.11 -26.00 18.45
C VAL A 70 24.23 -25.58 17.28
N LYS A 71 23.15 -24.88 17.59
CA LYS A 71 22.24 -24.32 16.59
C LYS A 71 22.48 -22.82 16.45
N VAL A 72 22.76 -22.38 15.25
CA VAL A 72 22.95 -20.96 14.90
C VAL A 72 21.77 -20.51 14.04
N SER A 73 21.11 -19.45 14.49
CA SER A 73 20.00 -18.85 13.75
C SER A 73 20.54 -17.80 12.77
N VAL A 74 20.19 -17.93 11.51
CA VAL A 74 20.51 -16.99 10.43
C VAL A 74 19.22 -16.29 10.01
N VAL A 75 19.09 -15.00 10.30
CA VAL A 75 17.93 -14.18 9.91
C VAL A 75 18.27 -13.43 8.65
N GLN A 76 17.46 -13.58 7.62
CA GLN A 76 17.53 -12.82 6.38
C GLN A 76 16.36 -11.88 6.28
N GLU A 77 16.63 -10.62 5.93
CA GLU A 77 15.60 -9.57 5.76
C GLU A 77 14.64 -9.93 4.63
N GLY A 78 13.42 -9.35 4.70
CA GLY A 78 12.45 -9.43 3.62
C GLY A 78 12.83 -8.55 2.45
N TYR A 79 12.44 -8.93 1.25
CA TYR A 79 12.61 -8.15 0.04
C TYR A 79 11.47 -7.15 -0.10
N LEU A 80 11.81 -5.88 -0.21
CA LEU A 80 10.86 -4.81 -0.49
C LEU A 80 11.07 -4.32 -1.92
N PRO A 81 10.31 -4.84 -2.89
CA PRO A 81 10.47 -4.45 -4.30
C PRO A 81 10.13 -2.97 -4.54
N PHE A 82 9.42 -2.33 -3.61
CA PHE A 82 9.04 -0.93 -3.67
C PHE A 82 9.17 -0.26 -2.31
N LEU A 83 9.75 0.94 -2.27
CA LEU A 83 9.58 1.87 -1.17
C LEU A 83 8.46 2.85 -1.55
N ILE A 84 7.41 2.92 -0.73
CA ILE A 84 6.29 3.83 -0.90
C ILE A 84 6.39 4.94 0.15
N GLN A 85 6.36 6.18 -0.27
CA GLN A 85 6.32 7.34 0.62
C GLN A 85 5.04 8.12 0.41
N VAL A 86 4.33 8.39 1.50
CA VAL A 86 3.13 9.23 1.52
C VAL A 86 3.44 10.50 2.31
N ALA A 87 3.23 11.65 1.70
CA ALA A 87 3.51 12.96 2.29
C ALA A 87 2.43 13.98 1.89
N ASP A 88 2.49 15.17 2.49
CA ASP A 88 1.61 16.30 2.18
C ASP A 88 0.12 15.92 2.20
N ILE A 89 -0.25 15.07 3.18
CA ILE A 89 -1.61 14.59 3.32
C ILE A 89 -2.54 15.76 3.67
N THR A 90 -3.62 15.90 2.92
CA THR A 90 -4.71 16.84 3.18
C THR A 90 -6.03 16.10 3.38
N MET A 91 -7.13 16.79 3.44
CA MET A 91 -8.47 16.19 3.50
C MET A 91 -8.88 15.53 2.18
N SER A 92 -8.23 15.90 1.05
CA SER A 92 -8.66 15.50 -0.31
C SER A 92 -7.54 15.06 -1.23
N ASP A 93 -6.29 15.18 -0.79
CA ASP A 93 -5.11 14.89 -1.59
C ASP A 93 -3.96 14.38 -0.71
N ALA A 94 -3.01 13.72 -1.32
CA ALA A 94 -1.73 13.35 -0.74
C ALA A 94 -0.67 13.30 -1.84
N ARG A 95 0.60 13.50 -1.50
CA ARG A 95 1.70 13.24 -2.42
C ARG A 95 2.25 11.86 -2.17
N ILE A 96 2.20 11.01 -3.19
CA ILE A 96 2.68 9.64 -3.13
C ILE A 96 3.88 9.50 -4.05
N THR A 97 4.99 8.99 -3.53
CA THR A 97 6.17 8.67 -4.32
C THR A 97 6.50 7.19 -4.16
N VAL A 98 6.67 6.50 -5.28
CA VAL A 98 7.03 5.09 -5.34
C VAL A 98 8.41 4.94 -5.96
N TYR A 99 9.30 4.28 -5.24
CA TYR A 99 10.67 3.96 -5.63
C TYR A 99 10.77 2.45 -5.87
N PRO A 100 10.82 1.98 -7.12
CA PRO A 100 11.08 0.57 -7.40
C PRO A 100 12.56 0.24 -7.13
N GLU A 101 12.82 -0.92 -6.53
CA GLU A 101 14.19 -1.43 -6.30
C GLU A 101 14.84 -1.91 -7.61
N GLU A 102 14.05 -2.47 -8.52
CA GLU A 102 14.50 -3.00 -9.79
C GLU A 102 13.82 -2.31 -10.97
N GLU A 103 14.51 -2.26 -12.11
CA GLU A 103 13.91 -1.80 -13.35
C GLU A 103 12.79 -2.76 -13.80
N GLY A 104 11.67 -2.20 -14.21
CA GLY A 104 10.52 -2.98 -14.65
C GLY A 104 9.25 -2.15 -14.76
N MET A 105 8.20 -2.79 -15.26
CA MET A 105 6.85 -2.22 -15.21
C MET A 105 6.21 -2.54 -13.86
N TYR A 106 5.45 -1.59 -13.32
CA TYR A 106 4.69 -1.81 -12.10
C TYR A 106 3.37 -1.03 -12.08
N ILE A 107 2.44 -1.53 -11.33
CA ILE A 107 1.19 -0.84 -11.00
C ILE A 107 1.34 -0.22 -9.63
N ALA A 108 0.91 1.02 -9.48
CA ALA A 108 0.71 1.66 -8.19
C ALA A 108 -0.59 2.45 -8.20
N ALA A 109 -1.36 2.35 -7.12
CA ALA A 109 -2.61 3.07 -6.98
C ALA A 109 -2.97 3.25 -5.50
N VAL A 110 -4.04 4.01 -5.27
CA VAL A 110 -4.65 4.23 -3.95
C VAL A 110 -6.03 3.57 -3.95
N ASP A 111 -6.36 2.93 -2.85
CA ASP A 111 -7.67 2.36 -2.60
C ASP A 111 -8.11 2.62 -1.16
N PHE A 112 -9.39 2.45 -0.85
CA PHE A 112 -9.84 2.45 0.53
C PHE A 112 -9.24 1.27 1.28
N ALA A 113 -8.84 1.50 2.54
CA ALA A 113 -8.34 0.41 3.39
C ALA A 113 -9.42 -0.63 3.72
N GLU A 114 -10.68 -0.18 3.81
CA GLU A 114 -11.82 -1.06 4.03
C GLU A 114 -12.08 -1.93 2.78
N GLY A 115 -12.02 -3.24 2.95
CA GLY A 115 -12.24 -4.21 1.87
C GLY A 115 -11.03 -4.48 0.99
N PHE A 116 -9.91 -3.76 1.14
CA PHE A 116 -8.70 -4.02 0.37
C PHE A 116 -8.08 -5.39 0.73
N ASP A 117 -7.70 -6.14 -0.29
CA ASP A 117 -7.06 -7.45 -0.15
C ASP A 117 -5.82 -7.55 -1.04
N ALA A 118 -4.65 -7.41 -0.42
CA ALA A 118 -3.36 -7.45 -1.12
C ALA A 118 -3.10 -8.77 -1.88
N GLN A 119 -3.75 -9.88 -1.48
CA GLN A 119 -3.58 -11.16 -2.15
C GLN A 119 -4.44 -11.27 -3.42
N LYS A 120 -5.47 -10.45 -3.57
CA LYS A 120 -6.41 -10.49 -4.70
C LYS A 120 -6.23 -9.35 -5.68
N ILE A 121 -5.80 -8.17 -5.22
CA ILE A 121 -5.82 -6.94 -6.02
C ILE A 121 -5.11 -7.08 -7.38
N ALA A 122 -4.00 -7.82 -7.45
CA ALA A 122 -3.28 -8.01 -8.71
C ALA A 122 -4.11 -8.81 -9.75
N ALA A 123 -4.84 -9.84 -9.30
CA ALA A 123 -5.72 -10.62 -10.16
C ALA A 123 -6.98 -9.83 -10.58
N GLU A 124 -7.54 -9.04 -9.66
CA GLU A 124 -8.68 -8.16 -9.93
C GLU A 124 -8.30 -7.08 -10.93
N ASN A 125 -7.16 -6.41 -10.75
CA ASN A 125 -6.64 -5.44 -11.70
C ASN A 125 -6.40 -6.04 -13.09
N LYS A 126 -5.83 -7.25 -13.17
CA LYS A 126 -5.66 -7.94 -14.45
C LYS A 126 -6.97 -8.13 -15.19
N ALA A 127 -8.04 -8.53 -14.50
CA ALA A 127 -9.37 -8.69 -15.11
C ALA A 127 -9.91 -7.33 -15.61
N ILE A 128 -9.81 -6.29 -14.80
CA ILE A 128 -10.22 -4.92 -15.16
C ILE A 128 -9.42 -4.40 -16.37
N PHE A 129 -8.10 -4.59 -16.38
CA PHE A 129 -7.24 -4.17 -17.50
C PHE A 129 -7.59 -4.90 -18.81
N ALA A 130 -7.94 -6.18 -18.71
CA ALA A 130 -8.38 -6.94 -19.91
C ALA A 130 -9.70 -6.40 -20.49
N GLU A 131 -10.65 -6.00 -19.63
CA GLU A 131 -11.91 -5.36 -20.04
C GLU A 131 -11.65 -3.99 -20.68
N HIS A 132 -10.80 -3.16 -20.07
CA HIS A 132 -10.44 -1.85 -20.62
C HIS A 132 -9.68 -1.97 -21.94
N ALA A 133 -8.72 -2.90 -22.05
CA ALA A 133 -8.00 -3.16 -23.28
C ALA A 133 -8.97 -3.54 -24.42
N ALA A 134 -9.91 -4.42 -24.13
CA ALA A 134 -10.93 -4.83 -25.11
C ALA A 134 -11.82 -3.65 -25.54
N ALA A 135 -12.24 -2.81 -24.59
CA ALA A 135 -13.05 -1.61 -24.88
C ALA A 135 -12.29 -0.60 -25.76
N GLU A 136 -10.98 -0.49 -25.58
CA GLU A 136 -10.09 0.38 -26.39
C GLU A 136 -9.59 -0.29 -27.67
N GLN A 137 -9.99 -1.52 -27.99
CA GLN A 137 -9.52 -2.31 -29.12
C GLN A 137 -7.99 -2.53 -29.13
N LYS A 138 -7.40 -2.66 -27.93
CA LYS A 138 -5.98 -2.95 -27.69
C LYS A 138 -5.80 -4.38 -27.20
N THR A 139 -4.61 -4.91 -27.36
CA THR A 139 -4.17 -6.09 -26.62
C THR A 139 -3.93 -5.74 -25.15
N LEU A 140 -4.00 -6.69 -24.24
CA LEU A 140 -3.68 -6.46 -22.82
C LEU A 140 -2.26 -5.92 -22.65
N ALA A 141 -1.29 -6.43 -23.42
CA ALA A 141 0.09 -5.97 -23.39
C ALA A 141 0.24 -4.50 -23.79
N GLU A 142 -0.46 -4.05 -24.84
CA GLU A 142 -0.47 -2.64 -25.26
C GLU A 142 -1.11 -1.74 -24.20
N PHE A 143 -2.19 -2.21 -23.56
CA PHE A 143 -2.85 -1.48 -22.50
C PHE A 143 -1.92 -1.31 -21.29
N ILE A 144 -1.32 -2.42 -20.81
CA ILE A 144 -0.39 -2.41 -19.67
C ILE A 144 0.83 -1.54 -19.96
N ALA A 145 1.42 -1.65 -21.15
CA ALA A 145 2.58 -0.82 -21.54
C ALA A 145 2.29 0.69 -21.52
N GLY A 146 1.02 1.08 -21.73
CA GLY A 146 0.58 2.48 -21.66
C GLY A 146 0.11 2.92 -20.25
N TYR A 147 -0.26 1.97 -19.40
CA TYR A 147 -0.81 2.24 -18.07
C TYR A 147 0.20 2.08 -16.93
N ALA A 148 1.08 1.07 -17.01
CA ALA A 148 2.05 0.76 -15.98
C ALA A 148 3.16 1.82 -15.88
N TYR A 149 3.60 2.07 -14.68
CA TYR A 149 4.73 2.95 -14.40
C TYR A 149 6.07 2.25 -14.63
N LYS A 150 7.13 3.07 -14.76
CA LYS A 150 8.53 2.65 -14.81
C LYS A 150 9.38 3.66 -14.06
N GLY A 151 10.38 3.18 -13.30
CA GLY A 151 11.24 4.02 -12.49
C GLY A 151 10.48 4.76 -11.38
N GLU A 152 11.13 5.72 -10.75
CA GLU A 152 10.51 6.56 -9.71
C GLU A 152 9.31 7.32 -10.27
N GLN A 153 8.19 7.27 -9.51
CA GLN A 153 6.97 8.00 -9.87
C GLN A 153 6.41 8.75 -8.67
N THR A 154 5.98 9.98 -8.92
CA THR A 154 5.20 10.77 -7.96
C THR A 154 3.85 11.08 -8.57
N PHE A 155 2.79 10.83 -7.82
CA PHE A 155 1.41 11.13 -8.22
C PHE A 155 0.57 11.63 -7.04
N HIS A 156 -0.56 12.24 -7.37
CA HIS A 156 -1.51 12.82 -6.43
C HIS A 156 -2.89 12.17 -6.62
N PRO A 157 -3.37 11.36 -5.67
CA PRO A 157 -4.73 10.84 -5.71
C PRO A 157 -5.70 11.97 -5.35
N SER A 158 -6.16 12.71 -6.33
CA SER A 158 -7.17 13.75 -6.11
C SER A 158 -8.53 13.14 -5.74
N ARG A 159 -9.31 13.86 -4.94
CA ARG A 159 -10.65 13.48 -4.48
C ARG A 159 -10.67 12.38 -3.41
N LEU A 160 -9.71 12.38 -2.51
CA LEU A 160 -9.83 11.57 -1.30
C LEU A 160 -11.02 12.06 -0.47
N SER A 161 -11.75 11.13 0.15
CA SER A 161 -12.76 11.46 1.17
C SER A 161 -12.06 11.89 2.46
N PRO A 162 -12.53 12.93 3.14
CA PRO A 162 -11.94 13.36 4.40
C PRO A 162 -12.04 12.29 5.49
N LYS A 163 -11.04 12.26 6.40
CA LYS A 163 -11.01 11.39 7.60
C LYS A 163 -11.17 9.90 7.28
N SER A 164 -10.79 9.48 6.08
CA SER A 164 -10.91 8.11 5.60
C SER A 164 -9.57 7.40 5.58
N ASP A 165 -9.60 6.10 5.83
CA ASP A 165 -8.43 5.25 5.83
C ASP A 165 -8.19 4.70 4.42
N TYR A 166 -6.98 4.87 3.91
CA TYR A 166 -6.53 4.47 2.58
C TYR A 166 -5.31 3.58 2.64
N VAL A 167 -5.07 2.89 1.56
CA VAL A 167 -3.81 2.20 1.26
C VAL A 167 -3.27 2.67 -0.08
N VAL A 168 -1.96 2.89 -0.13
CA VAL A 168 -1.22 2.89 -1.38
C VAL A 168 -0.69 1.49 -1.59
N TYR A 169 -0.84 0.94 -2.79
CA TYR A 169 -0.24 -0.34 -3.11
C TYR A 169 0.60 -0.25 -4.38
N ALA A 170 1.63 -1.10 -4.47
CA ALA A 170 2.45 -1.26 -5.66
C ALA A 170 2.87 -2.72 -5.85
N TYR A 171 2.93 -3.17 -7.10
CA TYR A 171 3.46 -4.49 -7.48
C TYR A 171 4.01 -4.47 -8.90
N GLY A 172 5.06 -5.24 -9.14
CA GLY A 172 5.61 -5.46 -10.47
C GLY A 172 4.63 -6.20 -11.37
N VAL A 173 4.58 -5.86 -12.66
CA VAL A 173 3.66 -6.46 -13.63
C VAL A 173 4.38 -6.82 -14.93
N ASP A 174 4.04 -7.98 -15.51
CA ASP A 174 4.48 -8.37 -16.85
C ASP A 174 3.51 -7.89 -17.95
N ALA A 175 3.87 -8.15 -19.21
CA ALA A 175 3.04 -7.77 -20.36
C ALA A 175 1.71 -8.54 -20.43
N GLU A 176 1.62 -9.69 -19.80
CA GLU A 176 0.43 -10.53 -19.70
C GLU A 176 -0.47 -10.15 -18.50
N GLY A 177 -0.07 -9.13 -17.71
CA GLY A 177 -0.79 -8.63 -16.56
C GLY A 177 -0.64 -9.48 -15.29
N ASN A 178 0.34 -10.36 -15.25
CA ASN A 178 0.63 -11.11 -14.04
C ASN A 178 1.51 -10.30 -13.11
N ALA A 179 1.27 -10.43 -11.80
CA ALA A 179 2.19 -9.89 -10.81
C ALA A 179 3.55 -10.60 -10.88
N THR A 180 4.64 -9.83 -10.86
CA THR A 180 6.02 -10.32 -10.85
C THR A 180 6.68 -10.17 -9.48
N THR A 181 6.04 -9.46 -8.55
CA THR A 181 6.46 -9.29 -7.15
C THR A 181 5.26 -9.44 -6.23
N ASP A 182 5.51 -9.54 -4.93
CA ASP A 182 4.48 -9.36 -3.92
C ASP A 182 3.89 -7.93 -4.01
N VAL A 183 2.66 -7.78 -3.54
CA VAL A 183 2.01 -6.47 -3.41
C VAL A 183 2.50 -5.79 -2.14
N ILE A 184 3.17 -4.68 -2.28
CA ILE A 184 3.59 -3.84 -1.15
C ILE A 184 2.49 -2.83 -0.86
N VAL A 185 2.20 -2.62 0.42
CA VAL A 185 1.09 -1.78 0.89
C VAL A 185 1.59 -0.80 1.93
N GLU A 186 1.27 0.48 1.74
CA GLU A 186 1.53 1.56 2.71
C GLU A 186 0.20 2.21 3.10
N PRO A 187 -0.25 2.07 4.37
CA PRO A 187 -1.49 2.68 4.83
C PRO A 187 -1.31 4.17 5.14
N PHE A 188 -2.35 4.95 4.90
CA PHE A 188 -2.43 6.34 5.33
C PHE A 188 -3.87 6.76 5.62
N LYS A 189 -4.03 7.92 6.27
CA LYS A 189 -5.33 8.48 6.58
C LYS A 189 -5.39 9.93 6.10
N SER A 190 -6.46 10.26 5.37
CA SER A 190 -6.74 11.64 4.97
C SER A 190 -7.11 12.50 6.20
N LEU A 191 -6.82 13.79 6.13
CA LEU A 191 -7.16 14.70 7.21
C LEU A 191 -8.68 14.93 7.28
N PRO A 192 -9.21 15.27 8.44
CA PRO A 192 -10.61 15.70 8.57
C PRO A 192 -10.81 17.03 7.84
N VAL A 193 -12.06 17.34 7.52
CA VAL A 193 -12.45 18.69 7.11
C VAL A 193 -12.20 19.64 8.28
N GLU A 194 -11.34 20.65 8.07
CA GLU A 194 -11.26 21.74 9.02
C GLU A 194 -12.43 22.70 8.75
N PRO A 195 -13.34 22.90 9.71
CA PRO A 195 -14.36 23.89 9.54
C PRO A 195 -13.69 25.25 9.35
N GLY A 196 -14.02 25.92 8.24
CA GLY A 196 -13.63 27.30 8.02
C GLY A 196 -14.14 28.21 9.15
N PRO A 197 -13.65 29.45 9.25
CA PRO A 197 -14.13 30.39 10.24
C PRO A 197 -15.66 30.50 10.12
N MET A 198 -16.36 30.23 11.22
CA MET A 198 -17.83 30.38 11.24
C MET A 198 -18.18 31.83 10.94
N VAL A 199 -18.93 32.04 9.88
CA VAL A 199 -19.45 33.34 9.53
C VAL A 199 -20.79 33.50 10.26
N ASP A 200 -20.96 34.59 11.00
CA ASP A 200 -22.26 34.91 11.66
C ASP A 200 -23.28 35.40 10.62
N CYS A 201 -23.77 34.47 9.83
CA CYS A 201 -24.79 34.68 8.83
C CYS A 201 -26.00 33.81 9.16
N LYS A 202 -27.16 34.44 9.44
CA LYS A 202 -28.42 33.74 9.58
C LYS A 202 -29.13 33.72 8.23
N ILE A 203 -29.72 32.60 7.88
CA ILE A 203 -30.48 32.43 6.64
C ILE A 203 -31.93 32.13 7.04
N ASP A 204 -32.84 33.06 6.79
CA ASP A 204 -34.27 32.81 6.94
C ASP A 204 -34.77 32.07 5.69
N ILE A 205 -35.41 30.93 5.91
CA ILE A 205 -35.93 30.09 4.85
C ILE A 205 -37.47 30.18 4.88
N VAL A 206 -38.04 30.64 3.80
CA VAL A 206 -39.50 30.80 3.66
C VAL A 206 -40.01 29.93 2.52
N ALA A 207 -41.01 29.09 2.83
CA ALA A 207 -41.71 28.29 1.82
C ALA A 207 -43.00 29.05 1.40
N GLU A 208 -43.09 29.31 0.09
CA GLU A 208 -44.26 30.02 -0.51
C GLU A 208 -44.88 29.13 -1.60
N ASN A 209 -46.15 29.38 -1.88
CA ASN A 209 -46.88 28.76 -2.99
C ASN A 209 -46.81 27.22 -3.00
N LEU A 210 -46.97 26.62 -1.83
CA LEU A 210 -46.93 25.15 -1.69
C LEU A 210 -48.13 24.53 -2.45
N THR A 211 -47.81 23.59 -3.32
CA THR A 211 -48.79 22.76 -4.05
C THR A 211 -48.50 21.27 -3.80
N SER A 212 -49.28 20.39 -4.40
CA SER A 212 -49.02 18.95 -4.34
C SER A 212 -47.74 18.50 -5.06
N THR A 213 -47.17 19.35 -5.92
CA THR A 213 -46.04 19.00 -6.80
C THR A 213 -44.89 20.01 -6.80
N SER A 214 -45.10 21.18 -6.16
CA SER A 214 -44.09 22.24 -6.18
C SER A 214 -44.18 23.12 -4.94
N VAL A 215 -43.07 23.74 -4.61
CA VAL A 215 -42.92 24.77 -3.58
C VAL A 215 -41.90 25.81 -4.07
N LYS A 216 -42.14 27.07 -3.78
CA LYS A 216 -41.17 28.14 -3.92
C LYS A 216 -40.45 28.31 -2.58
N VAL A 217 -39.14 28.11 -2.54
CA VAL A 217 -38.34 28.35 -1.34
C VAL A 217 -37.53 29.64 -1.55
N VAL A 218 -37.58 30.53 -0.60
CA VAL A 218 -36.87 31.81 -0.59
C VAL A 218 -35.84 31.76 0.55
N PHE A 219 -34.59 32.02 0.23
CA PHE A 219 -33.48 32.09 1.18
C PHE A 219 -33.13 33.58 1.37
N ASN A 220 -33.19 34.06 2.59
CA ASN A 220 -32.88 35.44 2.95
C ASN A 220 -31.66 35.45 3.91
N PRO A 221 -30.42 35.51 3.39
CA PRO A 221 -29.26 35.63 4.25
C PRO A 221 -29.17 36.98 4.91
N SER A 222 -28.79 37.05 6.18
CA SER A 222 -28.55 38.29 6.91
C SER A 222 -27.37 39.10 6.37
N ASP A 223 -26.43 38.42 5.72
CA ASP A 223 -25.32 39.00 4.95
C ASP A 223 -25.40 38.51 3.50
N PRO A 224 -25.75 39.36 2.52
CA PRO A 224 -25.91 38.98 1.13
C PRO A 224 -24.58 38.71 0.41
N THR A 225 -23.43 38.98 1.04
CA THR A 225 -22.11 38.69 0.48
C THR A 225 -21.62 37.27 0.79
N VAL A 226 -22.27 36.58 1.71
CA VAL A 226 -21.93 35.22 2.09
C VAL A 226 -22.45 34.25 1.06
N GLN A 227 -21.54 33.43 0.55
CA GLN A 227 -21.92 32.30 -0.31
C GLN A 227 -22.50 31.18 0.54
N TYR A 228 -23.55 30.55 0.07
CA TYR A 228 -24.21 29.45 0.76
C TYR A 228 -24.71 28.41 -0.23
N PHE A 229 -24.81 27.19 0.27
CA PHE A 229 -25.41 26.08 -0.46
C PHE A 229 -26.80 25.78 0.07
N TYR A 230 -27.62 25.24 -0.79
CA TYR A 230 -28.93 24.71 -0.38
C TYR A 230 -29.16 23.34 -1.02
N THR A 231 -29.86 22.49 -0.31
CA THR A 231 -30.35 21.22 -0.83
C THR A 231 -31.71 20.94 -0.26
N MET A 232 -32.49 20.15 -0.97
CA MET A 232 -33.80 19.68 -0.49
C MET A 232 -33.73 18.17 -0.36
N LEU A 233 -34.04 17.67 0.82
CA LEU A 233 -33.99 16.27 1.18
C LEU A 233 -35.29 15.83 1.77
N ASP A 234 -35.64 14.59 1.66
CA ASP A 234 -36.62 13.96 2.48
C ASP A 234 -36.11 13.73 3.92
N GLN A 235 -36.99 13.34 4.82
CA GLN A 235 -36.60 13.11 6.22
C GLN A 235 -35.52 12.07 6.39
N ALA A 236 -35.57 10.97 5.61
CA ALA A 236 -34.59 9.89 5.70
C ALA A 236 -33.22 10.35 5.20
N GLY A 237 -33.17 11.06 4.08
CA GLY A 237 -31.93 11.65 3.56
C GLY A 237 -31.29 12.65 4.52
N TYR A 238 -32.13 13.49 5.18
CA TYR A 238 -31.65 14.42 6.20
C TYR A 238 -31.08 13.69 7.42
N GLU A 239 -31.74 12.65 7.91
CA GLU A 239 -31.25 11.86 9.05
C GLU A 239 -29.93 11.15 8.75
N ASP A 240 -29.71 10.75 7.51
CA ASP A 240 -28.47 10.09 7.11
C ASP A 240 -27.31 11.07 7.02
N ILE A 241 -27.45 12.15 6.27
CA ILE A 241 -26.36 13.11 6.06
C ILE A 241 -26.07 13.97 7.29
N SER A 242 -27.05 14.17 8.19
CA SER A 242 -26.85 14.96 9.41
C SER A 242 -25.83 14.35 10.39
N LYS A 243 -25.47 13.08 10.21
CA LYS A 243 -24.44 12.39 10.98
C LYS A 243 -23.03 12.89 10.66
N ASP A 244 -22.80 13.32 9.41
CA ASP A 244 -21.52 13.88 8.97
C ASP A 244 -21.70 14.97 7.90
N TRP A 245 -22.19 16.11 8.29
CA TRP A 245 -22.36 17.27 7.42
C TRP A 245 -21.08 17.72 6.70
N PRO A 246 -19.91 17.80 7.38
CA PRO A 246 -18.68 18.18 6.70
C PRO A 246 -18.30 17.22 5.59
N GLY A 247 -18.40 15.92 5.81
CA GLY A 247 -18.15 14.91 4.79
C GLY A 247 -19.09 15.01 3.61
N TYR A 248 -20.39 15.16 3.87
CA TYR A 248 -21.39 15.34 2.83
C TYR A 248 -21.13 16.59 1.96
N ILE A 249 -20.90 17.74 2.60
CA ILE A 249 -20.62 19.00 1.88
C ILE A 249 -19.37 18.82 1.00
N TYR A 250 -18.34 18.18 1.52
CA TYR A 250 -17.13 17.95 0.75
C TYR A 250 -17.36 17.02 -0.44
N GLU A 251 -18.00 15.88 -0.23
CA GLU A 251 -18.22 14.86 -1.25
C GLU A 251 -19.10 15.37 -2.41
N TYR A 252 -20.20 16.03 -2.09
CA TYR A 252 -21.18 16.47 -3.09
C TYR A 252 -20.94 17.89 -3.62
N MET A 253 -20.27 18.75 -2.87
CA MET A 253 -20.15 20.17 -3.19
C MET A 253 -18.69 20.63 -3.44
N GLY A 254 -17.69 19.88 -2.97
CA GLY A 254 -16.28 20.23 -3.13
C GLY A 254 -15.83 20.38 -4.60
N SER A 255 -16.47 19.65 -5.51
CA SER A 255 -16.19 19.76 -6.95
C SER A 255 -16.80 21.00 -7.62
N GLN A 256 -17.62 21.77 -6.91
CA GLN A 256 -18.27 23.00 -7.42
C GLN A 256 -17.66 24.28 -6.82
N LEU A 257 -16.73 24.14 -5.87
CA LEU A 257 -16.05 25.23 -5.19
C LEU A 257 -14.69 25.60 -5.77
N THR A 258 -14.23 24.86 -6.78
CA THR A 258 -13.02 25.15 -7.57
C THR A 258 -13.44 25.74 -8.95
#